data_a93fd40dcc85dc03a7599af450025a16
#
_entry.id   a93fd40dcc85dc03a7599af450025a16
#
_cell.length_a   1.000
_cell.length_b   1.000
_cell.length_c   1.000
_cell.angle_alpha   90.00
_cell.angle_beta   90.00
_cell.angle_gamma   90.00
#
_symmetry.space_group_name_H-M   'P 1'
#
loop_
_entity.id
_entity.type
_entity.pdbx_description
1 polymer ?
#
loop_
_entity_poly.entity_id
_entity_poly.type
_entity_poly.pdbx_seq_one_letter_code
_entity_poly.pdbx_strand_id
1 'polypeptide(L)'
;FSTFLFTEANPVAAEVLHQNTASVPGATVRCADARMPPTEAPFDYVDIDPYGSPVSFVPAAIRSVRPGGVLAATATDLMVLAGVQPGACERLYGSHPVRGRLGPEGGLRILLAYLARTARAEGRSVRPLLAYVRGHHLRVYLEVGPGSRESPSDPVGMAGEATWTGPYLGDRGPYGPMWLGPLFDPRLAPRLTAPSSAARPRETEEFLARIRSEAEVDQPFYYEANELAGALGLPFPPSRAGLARALAEQGYGFARTHMRPEGFRTNAPRAVVEATASLLGRSSHARVPR
;
A
#
# COMPACT_ATOMS: atom_id res chain seq x y z
N PHE A 1 4.40 -14.09 -20.84
CA PHE A 1 4.37 -12.99 -21.81
C PHE A 1 5.27 -13.35 -23.02
N SER A 2 4.82 -13.00 -24.23
CA SER A 2 5.56 -13.29 -25.47
C SER A 2 6.22 -12.05 -26.07
N THR A 3 5.75 -10.86 -25.68
CA THR A 3 6.27 -9.58 -26.18
C THR A 3 6.44 -8.61 -25.03
N PHE A 4 7.47 -7.78 -25.12
CA PHE A 4 7.82 -6.76 -24.13
C PHE A 4 8.11 -5.45 -24.85
N LEU A 5 7.47 -4.37 -24.44
CA LEU A 5 7.79 -3.03 -24.88
C LEU A 5 8.38 -2.24 -23.74
N PHE A 6 9.60 -1.77 -23.89
CA PHE A 6 10.27 -0.86 -22.98
C PHE A 6 10.24 0.55 -23.56
N THR A 7 9.86 1.53 -22.77
CA THR A 7 9.79 2.93 -23.20
C THR A 7 10.67 3.79 -22.30
N GLU A 8 11.60 4.51 -22.91
CA GLU A 8 12.53 5.41 -22.24
C GLU A 8 12.65 6.72 -23.05
N ALA A 9 12.50 7.86 -22.39
CA ALA A 9 12.54 9.17 -23.09
C ALA A 9 13.96 9.68 -23.34
N ASN A 10 14.93 9.30 -22.49
CA ASN A 10 16.32 9.68 -22.67
C ASN A 10 16.98 8.77 -23.72
N PRO A 11 17.48 9.32 -24.86
CA PRO A 11 18.03 8.49 -25.93
C PRO A 11 19.29 7.70 -25.50
N VAL A 12 20.10 8.23 -24.59
CA VAL A 12 21.29 7.52 -24.10
C VAL A 12 20.88 6.34 -23.22
N ALA A 13 19.87 6.53 -22.33
CA ALA A 13 19.35 5.47 -21.50
C ALA A 13 18.58 4.43 -22.35
N ALA A 14 17.88 4.84 -23.40
CA ALA A 14 17.22 3.94 -24.34
C ALA A 14 18.22 3.03 -25.07
N GLU A 15 19.38 3.55 -25.45
CA GLU A 15 20.44 2.73 -26.07
C GLU A 15 21.00 1.69 -25.09
N VAL A 16 21.27 2.07 -23.84
CA VAL A 16 21.70 1.14 -22.78
C VAL A 16 20.63 0.09 -22.51
N LEU A 17 19.36 0.49 -22.49
CA LEU A 17 18.25 -0.42 -22.31
C LEU A 17 18.13 -1.41 -23.47
N HIS A 18 18.36 -0.96 -24.71
CA HIS A 18 18.39 -1.81 -25.88
C HIS A 18 19.49 -2.88 -25.79
N GLN A 19 20.69 -2.49 -25.37
CA GLN A 19 21.80 -3.42 -25.15
C GLN A 19 21.48 -4.45 -24.04
N ASN A 20 20.90 -4.00 -22.93
CA ASN A 20 20.55 -4.87 -21.80
C ASN A 20 19.42 -5.85 -22.12
N THR A 21 18.56 -5.53 -23.05
CA THR A 21 17.41 -6.37 -23.45
C THR A 21 17.63 -7.16 -24.73
N ALA A 22 18.78 -7.02 -25.40
CA ALA A 22 19.10 -7.67 -26.68
C ALA A 22 18.97 -9.21 -26.65
N SER A 23 19.20 -9.85 -25.49
CA SER A 23 19.04 -11.28 -25.31
C SER A 23 17.64 -11.73 -24.86
N VAL A 24 16.70 -10.79 -24.67
CA VAL A 24 15.33 -11.10 -24.23
C VAL A 24 14.45 -11.29 -25.44
N PRO A 25 13.94 -12.52 -25.71
CA PRO A 25 13.07 -12.77 -26.86
C PRO A 25 11.80 -11.92 -26.78
N GLY A 26 11.44 -11.26 -27.88
CA GLY A 26 10.25 -10.43 -27.98
C GLY A 26 10.38 -9.05 -27.34
N ALA A 27 11.57 -8.65 -26.88
CA ALA A 27 11.82 -7.31 -26.37
C ALA A 27 11.93 -6.28 -27.50
N THR A 28 11.29 -5.15 -27.31
CA THR A 28 11.41 -3.95 -28.17
C THR A 28 11.65 -2.75 -27.26
N VAL A 29 12.61 -1.91 -27.60
CA VAL A 29 12.88 -0.65 -26.92
C VAL A 29 12.44 0.51 -27.79
N ARG A 30 11.71 1.44 -27.21
CA ARG A 30 11.27 2.67 -27.87
C ARG A 30 11.80 3.89 -27.11
N CYS A 31 12.51 4.75 -27.83
CA CYS A 31 12.85 6.07 -27.33
C CYS A 31 11.63 7.00 -27.49
N ALA A 32 10.83 7.14 -26.42
CA ALA A 32 9.58 7.91 -26.45
C ALA A 32 9.16 8.34 -25.03
N ASP A 33 8.24 9.33 -24.99
CA ASP A 33 7.64 9.79 -23.76
C ASP A 33 6.54 8.81 -23.28
N ALA A 34 6.74 8.16 -22.15
CA ALA A 34 5.78 7.22 -21.55
C ALA A 34 4.47 7.86 -21.03
N ARG A 35 4.37 9.20 -21.06
CA ARG A 35 3.10 9.92 -20.80
C ARG A 35 2.11 9.79 -21.96
N MET A 36 2.53 9.26 -23.08
CA MET A 36 1.68 8.94 -24.22
C MET A 36 1.49 7.42 -24.31
N PRO A 37 0.23 6.94 -24.49
CA PRO A 37 0.01 5.51 -24.71
C PRO A 37 0.73 5.06 -25.98
N PRO A 38 1.44 3.92 -25.95
CA PRO A 38 2.05 3.38 -27.15
C PRO A 38 0.99 2.85 -28.13
N THR A 39 1.32 2.84 -29.42
CA THR A 39 0.42 2.40 -30.49
C THR A 39 0.09 0.91 -30.43
N GLU A 40 0.94 0.12 -29.77
CA GLU A 40 0.78 -1.32 -29.57
C GLU A 40 -0.19 -1.67 -28.44
N ALA A 41 -0.65 -0.69 -27.65
CA ALA A 41 -1.65 -0.94 -26.59
C ALA A 41 -2.94 -1.53 -27.20
N PRO A 42 -3.70 -2.34 -26.42
CA PRO A 42 -3.55 -2.58 -24.99
C PRO A 42 -2.66 -3.78 -24.63
N PHE A 43 -2.06 -3.72 -23.43
CA PHE A 43 -1.20 -4.77 -22.88
C PHE A 43 -1.87 -5.56 -21.74
N ASP A 44 -1.40 -6.79 -21.52
CA ASP A 44 -1.79 -7.60 -20.36
C ASP A 44 -1.25 -7.05 -19.02
N TYR A 45 -0.07 -6.45 -19.09
CA TYR A 45 0.66 -5.92 -17.95
C TYR A 45 1.37 -4.62 -18.33
N VAL A 46 1.18 -3.58 -17.54
CA VAL A 46 1.89 -2.31 -17.68
C VAL A 46 2.57 -1.99 -16.35
N ASP A 47 3.83 -1.60 -16.40
CA ASP A 47 4.63 -1.21 -15.24
C ASP A 47 5.13 0.22 -15.41
N ILE A 48 4.85 1.07 -14.43
CA ILE A 48 5.40 2.43 -14.33
C ILE A 48 6.25 2.54 -13.07
N ASP A 49 7.56 2.75 -13.28
CA ASP A 49 8.57 2.85 -12.22
C ASP A 49 9.47 4.08 -12.41
N PRO A 50 8.90 5.30 -12.38
CA PRO A 50 9.68 6.51 -12.54
C PRO A 50 10.45 6.88 -11.26
N TYR A 51 11.47 7.70 -11.39
CA TYR A 51 12.00 8.45 -10.25
C TYR A 51 10.94 9.46 -9.76
N GLY A 52 10.64 9.45 -8.45
CA GLY A 52 9.68 10.37 -7.83
C GLY A 52 8.23 9.91 -7.98
N SER A 53 7.37 10.80 -8.47
CA SER A 53 5.94 10.59 -8.57
C SER A 53 5.52 9.92 -9.88
N PRO A 54 4.65 8.89 -9.86
CA PRO A 54 4.10 8.29 -11.07
C PRO A 54 2.94 9.09 -11.69
N VAL A 55 2.48 10.16 -11.05
CA VAL A 55 1.26 10.92 -11.38
C VAL A 55 1.14 11.23 -12.87
N SER A 56 2.21 11.73 -13.51
CA SER A 56 2.19 12.13 -14.92
C SER A 56 2.04 10.97 -15.91
N PHE A 57 2.35 9.75 -15.50
CA PHE A 57 2.30 8.55 -16.34
C PHE A 57 0.99 7.76 -16.19
N VAL A 58 0.29 7.93 -15.06
CA VAL A 58 -0.88 7.14 -14.71
C VAL A 58 -1.99 7.18 -15.78
N PRO A 59 -2.40 8.32 -16.35
CA PRO A 59 -3.46 8.33 -17.37
C PRO A 59 -3.10 7.49 -18.60
N ALA A 60 -1.87 7.63 -19.10
CA ALA A 60 -1.39 6.84 -20.24
C ALA A 60 -1.32 5.34 -19.92
N ALA A 61 -0.81 5.00 -18.72
CA ALA A 61 -0.70 3.63 -18.26
C ALA A 61 -2.08 2.94 -18.17
N ILE A 62 -3.09 3.63 -17.60
CA ILE A 62 -4.47 3.10 -17.50
C ILE A 62 -5.06 2.83 -18.90
N ARG A 63 -4.86 3.74 -19.85
CA ARG A 63 -5.32 3.53 -21.24
C ARG A 63 -4.60 2.39 -21.94
N SER A 64 -3.36 2.11 -21.53
CA SER A 64 -2.52 1.08 -22.13
C SER A 64 -2.79 -0.34 -21.62
N VAL A 65 -3.50 -0.50 -20.50
CA VAL A 65 -3.85 -1.82 -19.96
C VAL A 65 -5.18 -2.30 -20.55
N ARG A 66 -5.25 -3.57 -21.02
CA ARG A 66 -6.53 -4.16 -21.42
C ARG A 66 -7.46 -4.38 -20.22
N PRO A 67 -8.79 -4.49 -20.42
CA PRO A 67 -9.70 -4.93 -19.37
C PRO A 67 -9.27 -6.30 -18.80
N GLY A 68 -9.18 -6.42 -17.46
CA GLY A 68 -8.68 -7.60 -16.78
C GLY A 68 -7.14 -7.74 -16.77
N GLY A 69 -6.42 -6.77 -17.35
CA GLY A 69 -4.97 -6.68 -17.25
C GLY A 69 -4.50 -6.05 -15.94
N VAL A 70 -3.20 -6.01 -15.74
CA VAL A 70 -2.57 -5.53 -14.50
C VAL A 70 -1.77 -4.25 -14.76
N LEU A 71 -2.01 -3.25 -13.94
CA LEU A 71 -1.17 -2.06 -13.79
C LEU A 71 -0.32 -2.17 -12.54
N ALA A 72 0.99 -2.06 -12.67
CA ALA A 72 1.92 -1.89 -11.58
C ALA A 72 2.44 -0.45 -11.55
N ALA A 73 2.55 0.14 -10.37
CA ALA A 73 3.08 1.49 -10.20
C ALA A 73 3.96 1.59 -8.96
N THR A 74 5.07 2.31 -9.11
CA THR A 74 5.99 2.66 -8.03
C THR A 74 5.94 4.17 -7.79
N ALA A 75 5.99 4.58 -6.53
CA ALA A 75 6.22 5.95 -6.11
C ALA A 75 7.42 6.00 -5.15
N THR A 76 8.37 6.90 -5.41
CA THR A 76 9.55 7.14 -4.56
C THR A 76 9.54 8.54 -3.93
N ASP A 77 8.51 9.34 -4.17
CA ASP A 77 8.30 10.68 -3.59
C ASP A 77 7.71 10.63 -2.16
N LEU A 78 8.36 9.84 -1.29
CA LEU A 78 7.90 9.61 0.09
C LEU A 78 7.80 10.89 0.92
N MET A 79 8.64 11.90 0.65
CA MET A 79 8.55 13.21 1.32
C MET A 79 7.18 13.86 1.11
N VAL A 80 6.59 13.62 -0.06
CA VAL A 80 5.26 14.10 -0.43
C VAL A 80 4.19 13.21 0.19
N LEU A 81 4.22 11.92 -0.14
CA LEU A 81 3.16 10.98 0.23
C LEU A 81 3.10 10.65 1.73
N ALA A 82 4.25 10.64 2.44
CA ALA A 82 4.28 10.43 3.90
C ALA A 82 4.11 11.72 4.73
N GLY A 83 3.64 12.79 4.10
CA GLY A 83 3.15 14.00 4.78
C GLY A 83 4.22 14.97 5.25
N VAL A 84 5.47 14.85 4.82
CA VAL A 84 6.51 15.85 5.12
C VAL A 84 6.28 17.13 4.31
N GLN A 85 5.78 16.99 3.08
CA GLN A 85 5.42 18.09 2.18
C GLN A 85 3.92 18.06 1.83
N PRO A 86 3.02 18.38 2.78
CA PRO A 86 1.57 18.20 2.58
C PRO A 86 1.02 19.02 1.42
N GLY A 87 1.43 20.27 1.24
CA GLY A 87 0.98 21.08 0.12
C GLY A 87 1.40 20.53 -1.26
N ALA A 88 2.52 19.80 -1.35
CA ALA A 88 2.88 19.11 -2.58
C ALA A 88 1.98 17.87 -2.80
N CYS A 89 1.62 17.16 -1.73
CA CYS A 89 0.69 16.04 -1.79
C CYS A 89 -0.70 16.49 -2.27
N GLU A 90 -1.21 17.58 -1.74
CA GLU A 90 -2.48 18.16 -2.15
C GLU A 90 -2.47 18.56 -3.64
N ARG A 91 -1.40 19.19 -4.12
CA ARG A 91 -1.29 19.58 -5.54
C ARG A 91 -1.15 18.38 -6.49
N LEU A 92 -0.35 17.37 -6.14
CA LEU A 92 -0.04 16.25 -7.02
C LEU A 92 -1.11 15.14 -6.96
N TYR A 93 -1.53 14.81 -5.75
CA TYR A 93 -2.42 13.67 -5.49
C TYR A 93 -3.85 14.09 -5.10
N GLY A 94 -4.11 15.40 -4.88
CA GLY A 94 -5.41 15.89 -4.46
C GLY A 94 -5.82 15.33 -3.08
N SER A 95 -4.88 15.17 -2.15
CA SER A 95 -5.11 14.49 -0.87
C SER A 95 -4.29 15.12 0.25
N HIS A 96 -4.91 15.28 1.43
CA HIS A 96 -4.22 15.70 2.65
C HIS A 96 -3.55 14.47 3.33
N PRO A 97 -2.21 14.43 3.47
CA PRO A 97 -1.50 13.23 3.90
C PRO A 97 -1.44 13.08 5.42
N VAL A 98 -1.44 11.83 5.90
CA VAL A 98 -1.08 11.47 7.27
C VAL A 98 0.43 11.67 7.45
N ARG A 99 0.83 12.23 8.60
CA ARG A 99 2.24 12.45 8.94
C ARG A 99 2.73 11.49 10.03
N GLY A 100 4.04 11.33 10.10
CA GLY A 100 4.69 10.52 11.13
C GLY A 100 4.72 9.04 10.79
N ARG A 101 4.57 8.18 11.79
CA ARG A 101 4.78 6.73 11.63
C ARG A 101 3.78 6.07 10.68
N LEU A 102 2.55 6.56 10.66
CA LEU A 102 1.50 6.08 9.76
C LEU A 102 1.56 6.73 8.36
N GLY A 103 2.44 7.71 8.16
CA GLY A 103 2.64 8.40 6.88
C GLY A 103 2.91 7.46 5.70
N PRO A 104 3.79 6.45 5.81
CA PRO A 104 4.05 5.53 4.69
C PRO A 104 2.81 4.76 4.24
N GLU A 105 1.98 4.27 5.17
CA GLU A 105 0.71 3.64 4.81
C GLU A 105 -0.30 4.66 4.28
N GLY A 106 -0.40 5.83 4.90
CA GLY A 106 -1.23 6.92 4.40
C GLY A 106 -0.88 7.27 2.96
N GLY A 107 0.41 7.38 2.65
CA GLY A 107 0.91 7.63 1.30
C GLY A 107 0.55 6.52 0.31
N LEU A 108 0.69 5.25 0.70
CA LEU A 108 0.26 4.11 -0.12
C LEU A 108 -1.24 4.17 -0.44
N ARG A 109 -2.05 4.52 0.55
CA ARG A 109 -3.51 4.67 0.40
C ARG A 109 -3.89 5.89 -0.44
N ILE A 110 -3.12 6.97 -0.37
CA ILE A 110 -3.27 8.15 -1.24
C ILE A 110 -2.93 7.78 -2.70
N LEU A 111 -1.84 7.05 -2.92
CA LEU A 111 -1.47 6.57 -4.25
C LEU A 111 -2.57 5.71 -4.86
N LEU A 112 -3.11 4.75 -4.10
CA LEU A 112 -4.24 3.90 -4.55
C LEU A 112 -5.49 4.73 -4.88
N ALA A 113 -5.84 5.70 -4.05
CA ALA A 113 -6.98 6.58 -4.30
C ALA A 113 -6.79 7.44 -5.55
N TYR A 114 -5.57 7.93 -5.78
CA TYR A 114 -5.24 8.67 -7.00
C TYR A 114 -5.42 7.79 -8.25
N LEU A 115 -4.89 6.57 -8.23
CA LEU A 115 -5.03 5.59 -9.32
C LEU A 115 -6.50 5.25 -9.58
N ALA A 116 -7.29 5.03 -8.52
CA ALA A 116 -8.72 4.74 -8.64
C ALA A 116 -9.50 5.91 -9.26
N ARG A 117 -9.28 7.14 -8.79
CA ARG A 117 -9.93 8.33 -9.35
C ARG A 117 -9.55 8.56 -10.82
N THR A 118 -8.27 8.38 -11.16
CA THR A 118 -7.80 8.51 -12.56
C THR A 118 -8.40 7.42 -13.44
N ALA A 119 -8.45 6.17 -12.97
CA ALA A 119 -9.08 5.08 -13.72
C ALA A 119 -10.56 5.37 -13.97
N ARG A 120 -11.29 5.87 -12.98
CA ARG A 120 -12.70 6.26 -13.13
C ARG A 120 -12.87 7.37 -14.16
N ALA A 121 -11.99 8.37 -14.18
CA ALA A 121 -12.00 9.44 -15.18
C ALA A 121 -11.77 8.91 -16.61
N GLU A 122 -11.02 7.81 -16.75
CA GLU A 122 -10.80 7.10 -18.02
C GLU A 122 -11.88 6.03 -18.31
N GLY A 123 -12.99 6.02 -17.57
CA GLY A 123 -14.07 5.03 -17.75
C GLY A 123 -13.66 3.61 -17.38
N ARG A 124 -12.74 3.44 -16.44
CA ARG A 124 -12.19 2.16 -15.98
C ARG A 124 -12.39 2.00 -14.47
N SER A 125 -12.30 0.77 -14.00
CA SER A 125 -12.24 0.44 -12.57
C SER A 125 -10.89 -0.16 -12.21
N VAL A 126 -10.51 -0.09 -10.92
CA VAL A 126 -9.30 -0.74 -10.42
C VAL A 126 -9.61 -1.54 -9.15
N ARG A 127 -8.89 -2.64 -8.98
CA ARG A 127 -8.93 -3.47 -7.79
C ARG A 127 -7.50 -3.78 -7.34
N PRO A 128 -7.11 -3.42 -6.12
CA PRO A 128 -5.80 -3.77 -5.61
C PRO A 128 -5.61 -5.29 -5.53
N LEU A 129 -4.51 -5.75 -6.10
CA LEU A 129 -4.04 -7.13 -5.98
C LEU A 129 -3.02 -7.25 -4.85
N LEU A 130 -2.10 -6.27 -4.81
CA LEU A 130 -1.03 -6.20 -3.82
C LEU A 130 -0.55 -4.76 -3.73
N ALA A 131 -0.49 -4.20 -2.52
CA ALA A 131 0.07 -2.88 -2.28
C ALA A 131 0.93 -2.90 -1.02
N TYR A 132 2.18 -2.45 -1.12
CA TYR A 132 3.12 -2.50 0.00
C TYR A 132 4.09 -1.34 0.04
N VAL A 133 4.68 -1.16 1.20
CA VAL A 133 5.81 -0.25 1.45
C VAL A 133 7.06 -1.09 1.67
N ARG A 134 8.14 -0.80 0.96
CA ARG A 134 9.43 -1.44 1.20
C ARG A 134 10.57 -0.45 0.99
N GLY A 135 11.39 -0.25 2.04
CA GLY A 135 12.49 0.71 1.98
C GLY A 135 11.99 2.13 1.64
N HIS A 136 12.40 2.63 0.50
CA HIS A 136 12.13 3.99 0.06
C HIS A 136 11.11 4.08 -1.08
N HIS A 137 10.28 3.06 -1.27
CA HIS A 137 9.25 3.06 -2.31
C HIS A 137 7.92 2.49 -1.83
N LEU A 138 6.86 2.98 -2.45
CA LEU A 138 5.51 2.44 -2.41
C LEU A 138 5.30 1.69 -3.72
N ARG A 139 4.79 0.46 -3.63
CA ARG A 139 4.53 -0.36 -4.80
C ARG A 139 3.10 -0.86 -4.78
N VAL A 140 2.42 -0.75 -5.89
CA VAL A 140 1.04 -1.22 -6.06
C VAL A 140 0.91 -2.06 -7.33
N TYR A 141 0.06 -3.09 -7.26
CA TYR A 141 -0.38 -3.91 -8.38
C TYR A 141 -1.89 -3.89 -8.38
N LEU A 142 -2.48 -3.48 -9.50
CA LEU A 142 -3.93 -3.31 -9.65
C LEU A 142 -4.43 -4.10 -10.85
N GLU A 143 -5.50 -4.83 -10.70
CA GLU A 143 -6.29 -5.26 -11.85
C GLU A 143 -7.10 -4.07 -12.37
N VAL A 144 -7.03 -3.83 -13.68
CA VAL A 144 -7.77 -2.76 -14.35
C VAL A 144 -8.96 -3.37 -15.08
N GLY A 145 -10.16 -3.09 -14.60
CA GLY A 145 -11.41 -3.58 -15.18
C GLY A 145 -12.10 -2.57 -16.08
N PRO A 146 -13.19 -2.99 -16.76
CA PRO A 146 -14.08 -2.05 -17.41
C PRO A 146 -14.75 -1.16 -16.35
N GLY A 147 -14.95 0.10 -16.66
CA GLY A 147 -15.80 0.98 -15.86
C GLY A 147 -17.26 0.63 -16.08
N SER A 148 -18.05 0.59 -15.02
CA SER A 148 -19.50 0.55 -15.13
C SER A 148 -20.11 1.60 -14.19
N ARG A 149 -21.27 2.13 -14.56
CA ARG A 149 -22.04 3.01 -13.67
C ARG A 149 -22.56 2.28 -12.43
N GLU A 150 -22.62 0.95 -12.50
CA GLU A 150 -23.10 0.05 -11.44
C GLU A 150 -21.95 -0.57 -10.63
N SER A 151 -20.69 -0.28 -10.97
CA SER A 151 -19.56 -0.72 -10.13
C SER A 151 -19.70 -0.12 -8.74
N PRO A 152 -19.51 -0.92 -7.67
CA PRO A 152 -19.45 -0.39 -6.32
C PRO A 152 -18.51 0.81 -6.28
N SER A 153 -18.90 1.86 -5.53
CA SER A 153 -18.03 3.01 -5.33
C SER A 153 -16.70 2.52 -4.75
N ASP A 154 -15.58 2.94 -5.34
CA ASP A 154 -14.27 2.68 -4.74
C ASP A 154 -14.29 3.12 -3.28
N PRO A 155 -13.69 2.35 -2.34
CA PRO A 155 -13.63 2.73 -0.93
C PRO A 155 -12.62 3.87 -0.72
N VAL A 156 -12.84 4.98 -1.41
CA VAL A 156 -12.06 6.21 -1.30
C VAL A 156 -12.82 7.18 -0.39
N GLY A 157 -12.21 7.56 0.70
CA GLY A 157 -12.83 8.42 1.71
C GLY A 157 -11.82 9.15 2.58
N MET A 158 -12.35 9.86 3.56
CA MET A 158 -11.55 10.57 4.57
C MET A 158 -11.32 9.68 5.79
N ALA A 159 -10.11 9.71 6.34
CA ALA A 159 -9.76 9.04 7.57
C ALA A 159 -9.57 10.05 8.71
N GLY A 160 -9.84 9.64 9.95
CA GLY A 160 -9.71 10.51 11.13
C GLY A 160 -10.91 11.43 11.38
N GLU A 161 -12.04 11.22 10.73
CA GLU A 161 -13.31 11.87 11.04
C GLU A 161 -13.96 11.32 12.32
N ALA A 162 -15.04 11.93 12.80
CA ALA A 162 -15.72 11.55 14.03
C ALA A 162 -16.19 10.08 14.07
N THR A 163 -16.48 9.48 12.93
CA THR A 163 -16.87 8.07 12.77
C THR A 163 -15.67 7.10 12.67
N TRP A 164 -14.45 7.63 12.68
CA TRP A 164 -13.24 6.83 12.56
C TRP A 164 -12.99 5.95 13.78
N THR A 165 -12.99 4.64 13.60
CA THR A 165 -12.80 3.64 14.67
C THR A 165 -11.42 2.98 14.66
N GLY A 166 -10.59 3.31 13.67
CA GLY A 166 -9.21 2.82 13.55
C GLY A 166 -8.20 3.53 14.45
N PRO A 167 -6.91 3.31 14.25
CA PRO A 167 -5.84 3.96 14.99
C PRO A 167 -5.94 5.49 14.97
N TYR A 168 -5.42 6.14 16.00
CA TYR A 168 -5.31 7.58 16.03
C TYR A 168 -4.31 8.08 14.99
N LEU A 169 -4.74 9.00 14.14
CA LEU A 169 -3.95 9.49 13.00
C LEU A 169 -3.31 10.86 13.25
N GLY A 170 -3.57 11.49 14.39
CA GLY A 170 -3.12 12.84 14.77
C GLY A 170 -4.24 13.88 14.71
N ASP A 171 -3.97 15.10 15.18
CA ASP A 171 -4.96 16.17 15.38
C ASP A 171 -5.21 17.05 14.15
N ARG A 172 -4.49 16.82 13.06
CA ARG A 172 -4.56 17.65 11.84
C ARG A 172 -5.51 17.11 10.77
N GLY A 173 -6.31 16.09 11.14
CA GLY A 173 -7.30 15.49 10.25
C GLY A 173 -8.52 16.39 9.98
N PRO A 174 -9.43 15.97 9.11
CA PRO A 174 -9.41 14.67 8.44
C PRO A 174 -8.33 14.55 7.35
N TYR A 175 -7.90 13.32 7.07
CA TYR A 175 -6.85 12.99 6.10
C TYR A 175 -7.44 12.29 4.88
N GLY A 176 -6.90 12.56 3.71
CA GLY A 176 -7.36 11.98 2.44
C GLY A 176 -7.79 13.04 1.42
N PRO A 177 -8.63 12.69 0.43
CA PRO A 177 -9.24 11.37 0.23
C PRO A 177 -8.19 10.28 -0.04
N MET A 178 -8.37 9.12 0.59
CA MET A 178 -7.48 7.98 0.47
C MET A 178 -8.24 6.66 0.34
N TRP A 179 -7.57 5.59 -0.09
CA TRP A 179 -8.16 4.25 -0.17
C TRP A 179 -8.34 3.65 1.22
N LEU A 180 -9.57 3.36 1.61
CA LEU A 180 -9.92 2.77 2.91
C LEU A 180 -10.24 1.27 2.81
N GLY A 181 -10.21 0.70 1.61
CA GLY A 181 -10.40 -0.73 1.38
C GLY A 181 -9.12 -1.55 1.53
N PRO A 182 -9.22 -2.83 1.11
CA PRO A 182 -8.13 -3.79 1.13
C PRO A 182 -6.86 -3.32 0.40
N LEU A 183 -5.69 -3.65 0.97
CA LEU A 183 -4.39 -3.51 0.32
C LEU A 183 -3.98 -4.77 -0.45
N PHE A 184 -4.62 -5.90 -0.14
CA PHE A 184 -4.29 -7.22 -0.66
C PHE A 184 -5.55 -7.92 -1.17
N ASP A 185 -5.46 -8.58 -2.32
CA ASP A 185 -6.53 -9.46 -2.78
C ASP A 185 -6.54 -10.74 -1.92
N PRO A 186 -7.67 -11.08 -1.28
CA PRO A 186 -7.75 -12.26 -0.39
C PRO A 186 -7.60 -13.59 -1.13
N ARG A 187 -7.77 -13.61 -2.45
CA ARG A 187 -7.57 -14.80 -3.29
C ARG A 187 -6.11 -14.95 -3.72
N LEU A 188 -5.39 -13.83 -3.89
CA LEU A 188 -4.01 -13.81 -4.31
C LEU A 188 -3.05 -13.95 -3.13
N ALA A 189 -3.28 -13.22 -2.04
CA ALA A 189 -2.36 -13.15 -0.91
C ALA A 189 -1.93 -14.52 -0.37
N PRO A 190 -2.83 -15.52 -0.14
CA PRO A 190 -2.44 -16.84 0.34
C PRO A 190 -1.53 -17.62 -0.62
N ARG A 191 -1.50 -17.24 -1.91
CA ARG A 191 -0.75 -17.91 -2.98
C ARG A 191 0.63 -17.29 -3.22
N LEU A 192 0.93 -16.17 -2.57
CA LEU A 192 2.23 -15.50 -2.72
C LEU A 192 3.33 -16.33 -2.06
N THR A 193 4.35 -16.70 -2.82
CA THR A 193 5.54 -17.42 -2.38
C THR A 193 6.78 -16.79 -2.99
N ALA A 194 7.92 -16.90 -2.28
CA ALA A 194 9.18 -16.43 -2.85
C ALA A 194 9.57 -17.28 -4.06
N PRO A 195 9.88 -16.68 -5.22
CA PRO A 195 10.38 -17.43 -6.35
C PRO A 195 11.76 -18.01 -6.04
N SER A 196 12.09 -19.18 -6.60
CA SER A 196 13.40 -19.82 -6.44
C SER A 196 14.57 -18.95 -6.94
N SER A 197 14.28 -18.06 -7.90
CA SER A 197 15.22 -17.09 -8.46
C SER A 197 15.39 -15.81 -7.63
N ALA A 198 14.71 -15.67 -6.48
CA ALA A 198 14.84 -14.48 -5.65
C ALA A 198 16.28 -14.32 -5.15
N ALA A 199 16.84 -13.11 -5.24
CA ALA A 199 18.19 -12.81 -4.75
C ALA A 199 18.37 -13.07 -3.24
N ARG A 200 17.27 -12.94 -2.47
CA ARG A 200 17.20 -13.20 -1.02
C ARG A 200 15.94 -14.02 -0.69
N PRO A 201 15.92 -15.34 -0.98
CA PRO A 201 14.69 -16.13 -0.89
C PRO A 201 14.06 -16.11 0.51
N ARG A 202 14.88 -16.25 1.56
CA ARG A 202 14.41 -16.26 2.95
C ARG A 202 13.78 -14.93 3.37
N GLU A 203 14.46 -13.82 3.11
CA GLU A 203 13.95 -12.47 3.42
C GLU A 203 12.66 -12.18 2.66
N THR A 204 12.60 -12.61 1.38
CA THR A 204 11.40 -12.46 0.55
C THR A 204 10.25 -13.29 1.11
N GLU A 205 10.50 -14.53 1.51
CA GLU A 205 9.45 -15.39 2.08
C GLU A 205 8.94 -14.86 3.44
N GLU A 206 9.83 -14.36 4.30
CA GLU A 206 9.44 -13.72 5.56
C GLU A 206 8.56 -12.48 5.33
N PHE A 207 8.88 -11.68 4.30
CA PHE A 207 8.06 -10.53 3.90
C PHE A 207 6.69 -10.97 3.37
N LEU A 208 6.64 -11.96 2.48
CA LEU A 208 5.39 -12.47 1.93
C LEU A 208 4.52 -13.16 3.00
N ALA A 209 5.13 -13.85 3.96
CA ALA A 209 4.42 -14.42 5.10
C ALA A 209 3.69 -13.35 5.94
N ARG A 210 4.31 -12.18 6.13
CA ARG A 210 3.64 -11.04 6.79
C ARG A 210 2.48 -10.51 5.97
N ILE A 211 2.65 -10.36 4.66
CA ILE A 211 1.58 -9.94 3.74
C ILE A 211 0.40 -10.91 3.81
N ARG A 212 0.64 -12.22 3.79
CA ARG A 212 -0.42 -13.25 3.93
C ARG A 212 -1.20 -13.08 5.23
N SER A 213 -0.48 -12.91 6.34
CA SER A 213 -1.11 -12.69 7.66
C SER A 213 -1.89 -11.37 7.72
N GLU A 214 -1.37 -10.29 7.16
CA GLU A 214 -2.08 -9.01 7.11
C GLU A 214 -3.36 -9.07 6.28
N ALA A 215 -3.36 -9.85 5.18
CA ALA A 215 -4.52 -10.01 4.31
C ALA A 215 -5.73 -10.64 5.02
N GLU A 216 -5.50 -11.38 6.12
CA GLU A 216 -6.56 -11.98 6.93
C GLU A 216 -7.26 -10.96 7.84
N VAL A 217 -6.63 -9.81 8.09
CA VAL A 217 -7.10 -8.80 9.07
C VAL A 217 -7.45 -7.47 8.41
N ASP A 218 -7.56 -7.37 7.17
CA ASP A 218 -7.88 -6.26 6.28
C ASP A 218 -8.54 -5.02 6.93
N GLN A 219 -7.75 -4.22 7.64
CA GLN A 219 -8.18 -2.96 8.24
C GLN A 219 -7.22 -1.82 7.86
N PRO A 220 -7.72 -0.62 7.60
CA PRO A 220 -6.87 0.54 7.38
C PRO A 220 -6.03 0.87 8.61
N PHE A 221 -4.73 1.07 8.35
CA PHE A 221 -3.71 1.42 9.31
C PHE A 221 -3.42 0.34 10.39
N TYR A 222 -2.34 0.52 11.10
CA TYR A 222 -1.85 -0.38 12.14
C TYR A 222 -1.63 0.36 13.46
N TYR A 223 -1.55 -0.39 14.54
CA TYR A 223 -1.19 0.10 15.86
C TYR A 223 0.27 -0.22 16.16
N GLU A 224 0.90 0.56 17.04
CA GLU A 224 2.16 0.23 17.69
C GLU A 224 1.97 0.15 19.21
N ALA A 225 2.49 -0.92 19.83
CA ALA A 225 2.30 -1.15 21.27
C ALA A 225 2.90 -0.03 22.12
N ASN A 226 4.02 0.57 21.70
CA ASN A 226 4.65 1.70 22.39
C ASN A 226 3.79 2.96 22.35
N GLU A 227 3.14 3.25 21.22
CA GLU A 227 2.23 4.39 21.10
C GLU A 227 0.98 4.22 21.96
N LEU A 228 0.41 3.01 21.94
CA LEU A 228 -0.72 2.69 22.82
C LEU A 228 -0.35 2.89 24.29
N ALA A 229 0.83 2.44 24.72
CA ALA A 229 1.30 2.64 26.07
C ALA A 229 1.43 4.14 26.42
N GLY A 230 2.04 4.91 25.53
CA GLY A 230 2.18 6.36 25.71
C GLY A 230 0.83 7.09 25.79
N ALA A 231 -0.09 6.79 24.86
CA ALA A 231 -1.41 7.39 24.82
C ALA A 231 -2.29 7.04 26.04
N LEU A 232 -2.10 5.85 26.61
CA LEU A 232 -2.85 5.34 27.76
C LEU A 232 -2.15 5.58 29.10
N GLY A 233 -0.96 6.21 29.12
CA GLY A 233 -0.16 6.44 30.33
C GLY A 233 0.30 5.14 31.00
N LEU A 234 0.52 4.07 30.23
CA LEU A 234 0.96 2.79 30.77
C LEU A 234 2.48 2.81 31.05
N PRO A 235 2.95 2.23 32.17
CA PRO A 235 4.37 2.21 32.50
C PRO A 235 5.20 1.38 31.52
N PHE A 236 4.60 0.37 30.88
CA PHE A 236 5.23 -0.49 29.89
C PHE A 236 4.27 -0.82 28.74
N PRO A 237 4.77 -0.96 27.49
CA PRO A 237 3.94 -1.40 26.40
C PRO A 237 3.49 -2.85 26.60
N PRO A 238 2.23 -3.16 26.30
CA PRO A 238 1.74 -4.53 26.32
C PRO A 238 2.48 -5.39 25.30
N SER A 239 2.77 -6.64 25.65
CA SER A 239 3.42 -7.54 24.71
C SER A 239 2.48 -7.85 23.54
N ARG A 240 3.03 -7.91 22.33
CA ARG A 240 2.24 -8.26 21.13
C ARG A 240 1.58 -9.64 21.23
N ALA A 241 2.28 -10.60 21.83
CA ALA A 241 1.71 -11.93 22.09
C ALA A 241 0.52 -11.86 23.07
N GLY A 242 0.61 -11.01 24.11
CA GLY A 242 -0.50 -10.76 25.02
C GLY A 242 -1.69 -10.11 24.32
N LEU A 243 -1.44 -9.07 23.51
CA LEU A 243 -2.49 -8.43 22.70
C LEU A 243 -3.13 -9.41 21.71
N ALA A 244 -2.34 -10.19 20.97
CA ALA A 244 -2.84 -11.16 20.03
C ALA A 244 -3.79 -12.17 20.72
N ARG A 245 -3.37 -12.75 21.85
CA ARG A 245 -4.20 -13.70 22.60
C ARG A 245 -5.47 -13.06 23.13
N ALA A 246 -5.36 -11.92 23.81
CA ALA A 246 -6.51 -11.27 24.44
C ALA A 246 -7.53 -10.74 23.40
N LEU A 247 -7.10 -10.31 22.23
CA LEU A 247 -7.98 -9.92 21.13
C LEU A 247 -8.63 -11.17 20.47
N ALA A 248 -7.88 -12.25 20.30
CA ALA A 248 -8.43 -13.51 19.79
C ALA A 248 -9.49 -14.12 20.71
N GLU A 249 -9.29 -14.05 22.03
CA GLU A 249 -10.29 -14.47 23.05
C GLU A 249 -11.60 -13.67 22.94
N GLN A 250 -11.54 -12.45 22.39
CA GLN A 250 -12.69 -11.58 22.12
C GLN A 250 -13.24 -11.73 20.69
N GLY A 251 -12.68 -12.65 19.88
CA GLY A 251 -13.12 -12.89 18.50
C GLY A 251 -12.52 -11.95 17.43
N TYR A 252 -11.47 -11.19 17.78
CA TYR A 252 -10.81 -10.29 16.84
C TYR A 252 -9.53 -10.90 16.25
N GLY A 253 -9.29 -10.61 14.97
CA GLY A 253 -8.06 -10.96 14.28
C GLY A 253 -6.86 -10.12 14.74
N PHE A 254 -5.67 -10.67 14.58
CA PHE A 254 -4.40 -10.01 14.85
C PHE A 254 -3.35 -10.43 13.84
N ALA A 255 -2.66 -9.46 13.21
CA ALA A 255 -1.54 -9.71 12.32
C ALA A 255 -0.40 -8.72 12.56
N ARG A 256 0.85 -9.18 12.41
CA ARG A 256 2.00 -8.27 12.37
C ARG A 256 2.04 -7.55 11.05
N THR A 257 2.26 -6.23 11.05
CA THR A 257 2.37 -5.49 9.79
C THR A 257 3.77 -5.60 9.15
N HIS A 258 3.82 -5.55 7.82
CA HIS A 258 5.08 -5.43 7.09
C HIS A 258 5.64 -4.00 7.14
N MET A 259 4.81 -3.02 7.49
CA MET A 259 5.17 -1.59 7.52
C MET A 259 6.19 -1.25 8.62
N ARG A 260 6.04 -1.91 9.79
CA ARG A 260 6.87 -1.67 10.98
C ARG A 260 7.09 -2.96 11.78
N PRO A 261 8.31 -3.19 12.31
CA PRO A 261 8.60 -4.39 13.12
C PRO A 261 7.71 -4.53 14.36
N GLU A 262 7.37 -3.41 15.02
CA GLU A 262 6.56 -3.33 16.25
C GLU A 262 5.07 -3.19 15.97
N GLY A 263 4.69 -2.94 14.72
CA GLY A 263 3.32 -2.70 14.30
C GLY A 263 2.47 -3.96 14.22
N PHE A 264 1.17 -3.80 14.47
CA PHE A 264 0.17 -4.85 14.29
C PHE A 264 -1.15 -4.28 13.78
N ARG A 265 -1.88 -5.12 13.05
CA ARG A 265 -3.27 -4.84 12.62
C ARG A 265 -4.24 -5.68 13.42
N THR A 266 -5.43 -5.16 13.60
CA THR A 266 -6.57 -5.87 14.16
C THR A 266 -7.86 -5.26 13.63
N ASN A 267 -8.89 -6.09 13.47
CA ASN A 267 -10.24 -5.63 13.15
C ASN A 267 -11.04 -5.22 14.40
N ALA A 268 -10.41 -5.21 15.58
CA ALA A 268 -11.01 -4.69 16.80
C ALA A 268 -11.17 -3.16 16.71
N PRO A 269 -12.31 -2.59 17.13
CA PRO A 269 -12.46 -1.14 17.31
C PRO A 269 -11.41 -0.57 18.27
N ARG A 270 -10.98 0.67 18.06
CA ARG A 270 -9.95 1.33 18.89
C ARG A 270 -10.25 1.22 20.38
N ALA A 271 -11.49 1.44 20.80
CA ALA A 271 -11.88 1.34 22.21
C ALA A 271 -11.59 -0.05 22.82
N VAL A 272 -11.78 -1.11 22.05
CA VAL A 272 -11.45 -2.50 22.47
C VAL A 272 -9.95 -2.68 22.57
N VAL A 273 -9.19 -2.17 21.61
CA VAL A 273 -7.72 -2.24 21.62
C VAL A 273 -7.15 -1.51 22.83
N GLU A 274 -7.63 -0.31 23.11
CA GLU A 274 -7.21 0.52 24.26
C GLU A 274 -7.56 -0.14 25.59
N ALA A 275 -8.78 -0.67 25.74
CA ALA A 275 -9.19 -1.41 26.93
C ALA A 275 -8.33 -2.66 27.16
N THR A 276 -8.09 -3.45 26.12
CA THR A 276 -7.24 -4.65 26.17
C THR A 276 -5.80 -4.30 26.53
N ALA A 277 -5.24 -3.26 25.94
CA ALA A 277 -3.89 -2.78 26.23
C ALA A 277 -3.77 -2.32 27.71
N SER A 278 -4.78 -1.61 28.24
CA SER A 278 -4.82 -1.14 29.62
C SER A 278 -4.85 -2.29 30.63
N LEU A 279 -5.63 -3.33 30.37
CA LEU A 279 -5.69 -4.53 31.21
C LEU A 279 -4.34 -5.24 31.27
N LEU A 280 -3.70 -5.44 30.11
CA LEU A 280 -2.40 -6.13 30.02
C LEU A 280 -1.27 -5.31 30.65
N GLY A 281 -1.25 -3.98 30.47
CA GLY A 281 -0.25 -3.10 31.07
C GLY A 281 -0.30 -3.06 32.59
N ARG A 282 -1.48 -3.13 33.19
CA ARG A 282 -1.67 -3.22 34.64
C ARG A 282 -1.28 -4.58 35.23
N SER A 283 -1.58 -5.66 34.51
CA SER A 283 -1.26 -7.03 34.93
C SER A 283 0.25 -7.32 34.94
N SER A 284 1.02 -6.66 34.09
CA SER A 284 2.48 -6.76 34.06
C SER A 284 3.14 -6.19 35.32
N HIS A 285 2.50 -5.24 36.00
CA HIS A 285 3.01 -4.63 37.25
C HIS A 285 2.89 -5.58 38.44
N ALA A 286 1.94 -6.50 38.42
CA ALA A 286 1.72 -7.47 39.51
C ALA A 286 2.73 -8.64 39.51
N ARG A 287 3.59 -8.76 38.48
CA ARG A 287 4.53 -9.89 38.33
C ARG A 287 6.00 -9.55 38.56
N VAL A 288 6.36 -8.32 38.99
CA VAL A 288 7.73 -7.98 39.37
C VAL A 288 7.80 -8.10 40.90
N PRO A 289 8.37 -9.19 41.48
CA PRO A 289 8.70 -9.24 42.89
C PRO A 289 9.78 -8.18 43.16
N ARG A 290 9.59 -7.44 44.25
CA ARG A 290 10.62 -6.53 44.77
C ARG A 290 11.86 -7.30 45.21
#